data_0f75855a930d782e8e9f14e7b202dbf8
#
_entry.id   0f75855a930d782e8e9f14e7b202dbf8
#
_cell.length_a   1.000
_cell.length_b   1.000
_cell.length_c   1.000
_cell.angle_alpha   90.00
_cell.angle_beta   90.00
_cell.angle_gamma   90.00
#
_symmetry.space_group_name_H-M   'P 1'
#
loop_
_entity.id
_entity.type
_entity.pdbx_description
1 polymer ?
#
loop_
_entity_poly.entity_id
_entity_poly.type
_entity_poly.pdbx_seq_one_letter_code
_entity_poly.pdbx_strand_id
1 'polypeptide(L)'
;MVDRLCTSLAGLSLSAIRRYTALAAEREDCITLTIGEPDLPTPAPICEAAVRALAGGSTHYTANQGSASLRAKLAAYEAKTRRLDYTPDEIIVTAGATEAIYCALTGVLNPGDEVVIPTPAFGLYETVTRLAGAVPVYLDTARTGFQLTYE
;
A
#
# COMPACT_ATOMS: atom_id res chain seq x y z
N MET A 1 13.63 -27.83 4.17
CA MET A 1 13.91 -26.59 3.36
C MET A 1 13.44 -25.31 4.07
N VAL A 2 12.55 -25.41 5.07
CA VAL A 2 12.03 -24.26 5.83
C VAL A 2 13.05 -23.66 6.81
N ASP A 3 14.03 -24.45 7.27
CA ASP A 3 15.02 -24.02 8.28
C ASP A 3 16.05 -22.96 7.82
N ARG A 4 15.97 -22.53 6.56
CA ARG A 4 16.83 -21.47 5.99
C ARG A 4 16.11 -20.14 5.77
N LEU A 5 14.83 -20.07 6.10
CA LEU A 5 14.06 -18.81 5.98
C LEU A 5 14.25 -17.94 7.22
N CYS A 6 14.17 -16.66 7.02
CA CYS A 6 14.17 -15.68 8.11
C CYS A 6 13.03 -16.01 9.10
N THR A 7 13.32 -15.97 10.41
CA THR A 7 12.34 -16.30 11.45
C THR A 7 11.10 -15.38 11.43
N SER A 8 11.27 -14.14 11.00
CA SER A 8 10.14 -13.20 10.83
C SER A 8 9.14 -13.65 9.76
N LEU A 9 9.55 -14.51 8.81
CA LEU A 9 8.64 -15.08 7.81
C LEU A 9 7.84 -16.27 8.34
N ALA A 10 8.33 -16.97 9.35
CA ALA A 10 7.70 -18.20 9.86
C ALA A 10 6.30 -17.96 10.47
N GLY A 11 6.04 -16.74 10.95
CA GLY A 11 4.75 -16.35 11.53
C GLY A 11 3.79 -15.67 10.55
N LEU A 12 4.16 -15.51 9.28
CA LEU A 12 3.32 -14.84 8.30
C LEU A 12 2.39 -15.84 7.59
N SER A 13 1.11 -15.50 7.53
CA SER A 13 0.14 -16.21 6.72
C SER A 13 0.07 -15.62 5.31
N LEU A 14 -0.20 -16.47 4.32
CA LEU A 14 -0.54 -15.99 2.97
C LEU A 14 -1.79 -15.11 3.03
N SER A 15 -1.83 -14.09 2.17
CA SER A 15 -2.98 -13.19 2.06
C SER A 15 -4.30 -13.96 1.89
N ALA A 16 -5.21 -13.82 2.85
CA ALA A 16 -6.53 -14.42 2.78
C ALA A 16 -7.30 -13.95 1.52
N ILE A 17 -7.13 -12.70 1.12
CA ILE A 17 -7.74 -12.11 -0.09
C ILE A 17 -7.34 -12.93 -1.31
N ARG A 18 -6.04 -13.18 -1.51
CA ARG A 18 -5.57 -13.95 -2.67
C ARG A 18 -6.05 -15.40 -2.67
N ARG A 19 -6.10 -16.02 -1.49
CA ARG A 19 -6.63 -17.39 -1.33
C ARG A 19 -8.11 -17.45 -1.74
N TYR A 20 -8.93 -16.51 -1.25
CA TYR A 20 -10.35 -16.48 -1.59
C TYR A 20 -10.60 -16.07 -3.04
N THR A 21 -9.77 -15.19 -3.61
CA THR A 21 -9.83 -14.88 -5.06
C THR A 21 -9.59 -16.13 -5.90
N ALA A 22 -8.60 -16.95 -5.55
CA ALA A 22 -8.33 -18.19 -6.28
C ALA A 22 -9.49 -19.18 -6.15
N LEU A 23 -10.06 -19.36 -4.96
CA LEU A 23 -11.22 -20.23 -4.75
C LEU A 23 -12.47 -19.75 -5.49
N ALA A 24 -12.68 -18.45 -5.58
CA ALA A 24 -13.79 -17.86 -6.30
C ALA A 24 -13.65 -18.06 -7.84
N ALA A 25 -12.43 -18.02 -8.35
CA ALA A 25 -12.15 -18.25 -9.78
C ALA A 25 -12.46 -19.69 -10.25
N GLU A 26 -12.58 -20.65 -9.32
CA GLU A 26 -12.99 -22.03 -9.60
C GLU A 26 -14.51 -22.19 -9.73
N ARG A 27 -15.30 -21.13 -9.55
CA ARG A 27 -16.76 -21.15 -9.54
C ARG A 27 -17.32 -20.15 -10.56
N GLU A 28 -18.18 -20.63 -11.45
CA GLU A 28 -18.79 -19.80 -12.51
C GLU A 28 -19.87 -18.84 -11.97
N ASP A 29 -20.50 -19.17 -10.85
CA ASP A 29 -21.61 -18.43 -10.24
C ASP A 29 -21.18 -17.55 -9.04
N CYS A 30 -19.89 -17.31 -8.87
CA CYS A 30 -19.35 -16.57 -7.73
C CYS A 30 -19.15 -15.10 -8.03
N ILE A 31 -19.85 -14.22 -7.34
CA ILE A 31 -19.57 -12.78 -7.32
C ILE A 31 -18.42 -12.52 -6.36
N THR A 32 -17.29 -12.04 -6.87
CA THR A 32 -16.11 -11.77 -6.04
C THR A 32 -16.14 -10.35 -5.47
N LEU A 33 -15.91 -10.25 -4.15
CA LEU A 33 -15.72 -8.98 -3.43
C LEU A 33 -14.35 -8.93 -2.76
N THR A 34 -13.38 -9.70 -3.27
CA THR A 34 -12.07 -9.88 -2.63
C THR A 34 -11.07 -8.79 -2.99
N ILE A 35 -11.11 -8.28 -4.21
CA ILE A 35 -10.22 -7.22 -4.67
C ILE A 35 -11.06 -5.97 -4.94
N GLY A 36 -10.68 -4.86 -4.28
CA GLY A 36 -11.30 -3.56 -4.51
C GLY A 36 -10.52 -2.80 -5.59
N GLU A 37 -11.05 -2.78 -6.81
CA GLU A 37 -10.50 -2.01 -7.92
C GLU A 37 -11.63 -1.31 -8.69
N PRO A 38 -11.37 -0.18 -9.37
CA PRO A 38 -12.36 0.43 -10.24
C PRO A 38 -12.77 -0.53 -11.36
N ASP A 39 -14.06 -0.63 -11.62
CA ASP A 39 -14.65 -1.44 -12.71
C ASP A 39 -14.62 -0.72 -14.06
N LEU A 40 -14.33 0.57 -14.08
CA LEU A 40 -14.21 1.38 -15.28
C LEU A 40 -12.78 1.33 -15.85
N PRO A 41 -12.62 1.25 -17.17
CA PRO A 41 -11.31 1.33 -17.80
C PRO A 41 -10.64 2.68 -17.54
N THR A 42 -9.30 2.68 -17.54
CA THR A 42 -8.54 3.92 -17.44
C THR A 42 -8.93 4.89 -18.56
N PRO A 43 -9.23 6.17 -18.25
CA PRO A 43 -9.62 7.15 -19.25
C PRO A 43 -8.60 7.29 -20.39
N ALA A 44 -9.11 7.37 -21.63
CA ALA A 44 -8.28 7.41 -22.83
C ALA A 44 -7.15 8.46 -22.80
N PRO A 45 -7.34 9.70 -22.32
CA PRO A 45 -6.26 10.68 -22.25
C PRO A 45 -5.08 10.24 -21.38
N ILE A 46 -5.33 9.43 -20.32
CA ILE A 46 -4.27 8.89 -19.45
C ILE A 46 -3.50 7.79 -20.18
N CYS A 47 -4.21 6.86 -20.82
CA CYS A 47 -3.59 5.82 -21.63
C CYS A 47 -2.72 6.39 -22.75
N GLU A 48 -3.24 7.37 -23.47
CA GLU A 48 -2.52 8.06 -24.55
C GLU A 48 -1.27 8.79 -24.04
N ALA A 49 -1.35 9.40 -22.85
CA ALA A 49 -0.19 10.05 -22.24
C ALA A 49 0.92 9.04 -21.94
N ALA A 50 0.57 7.85 -21.43
CA ALA A 50 1.51 6.78 -21.20
C ALA A 50 2.15 6.27 -22.49
N VAL A 51 1.35 6.06 -23.54
CA VAL A 51 1.84 5.66 -24.88
C VAL A 51 2.80 6.71 -25.45
N ARG A 52 2.44 7.99 -25.37
CA ARG A 52 3.33 9.08 -25.83
C ARG A 52 4.65 9.12 -25.05
N ALA A 53 4.60 8.91 -23.73
CA ALA A 53 5.81 8.88 -22.91
C ALA A 53 6.75 7.74 -23.30
N LEU A 54 6.19 6.53 -23.51
CA LEU A 54 6.96 5.37 -23.97
C LEU A 54 7.57 5.60 -25.37
N ALA A 55 6.78 6.09 -26.32
CA ALA A 55 7.23 6.39 -27.68
C ALA A 55 8.28 7.51 -27.69
N GLY A 56 8.21 8.45 -26.73
CA GLY A 56 9.19 9.52 -26.53
C GLY A 56 10.44 9.09 -25.76
N GLY A 57 10.63 7.81 -25.47
CA GLY A 57 11.84 7.27 -24.84
C GLY A 57 11.88 7.40 -23.31
N SER A 58 10.75 7.61 -22.62
CA SER A 58 10.66 7.61 -21.16
C SER A 58 10.80 6.20 -20.59
N THR A 59 11.92 5.52 -20.88
CA THR A 59 12.18 4.11 -20.54
C THR A 59 13.47 3.94 -19.72
N HIS A 60 14.00 5.03 -19.17
CA HIS A 60 15.21 5.03 -18.38
C HIS A 60 14.92 5.24 -16.89
N TYR A 61 15.91 5.00 -16.05
CA TYR A 61 15.82 5.24 -14.61
C TYR A 61 15.49 6.70 -14.29
N THR A 62 14.63 6.87 -13.30
CA THR A 62 14.39 8.17 -12.67
C THR A 62 15.26 8.32 -11.42
N ALA A 63 15.19 9.48 -10.76
CA ALA A 63 15.75 9.61 -9.42
C ALA A 63 15.03 8.62 -8.45
N ASN A 64 15.72 8.17 -7.39
CA ASN A 64 15.20 7.20 -6.42
C ASN A 64 13.88 7.63 -5.78
N GLN A 65 13.68 8.93 -5.58
CA GLN A 65 12.44 9.50 -5.06
C GLN A 65 11.33 9.61 -6.13
N GLY A 66 11.62 9.26 -7.37
CA GLY A 66 10.73 9.48 -8.51
C GLY A 66 11.02 10.75 -9.28
N SER A 67 10.36 10.90 -10.43
CA SER A 67 10.52 12.04 -11.33
C SER A 67 10.23 13.37 -10.61
N ALA A 68 11.15 14.35 -10.72
CA ALA A 68 10.99 15.66 -10.11
C ALA A 68 9.72 16.38 -10.57
N SER A 69 9.37 16.24 -11.87
CA SER A 69 8.14 16.83 -12.41
C SER A 69 6.87 16.21 -11.82
N LEU A 70 6.87 14.90 -11.55
CA LEU A 70 5.75 14.22 -10.90
C LEU A 70 5.64 14.64 -9.45
N ARG A 71 6.75 14.67 -8.70
CA ARG A 71 6.76 15.09 -7.29
C ARG A 71 6.25 16.53 -7.12
N ALA A 72 6.68 17.45 -8.00
CA ALA A 72 6.19 18.83 -8.00
C ALA A 72 4.66 18.92 -8.27
N LYS A 73 4.14 18.10 -9.19
CA LYS A 73 2.69 18.05 -9.47
C LYS A 73 1.91 17.44 -8.31
N LEU A 74 2.46 16.43 -7.63
CA LEU A 74 1.84 15.84 -6.45
C LEU A 74 1.79 16.84 -5.30
N ALA A 75 2.87 17.58 -5.03
CA ALA A 75 2.88 18.64 -4.02
C ALA A 75 1.80 19.69 -4.30
N ALA A 76 1.72 20.18 -5.53
CA ALA A 76 0.68 21.15 -5.93
C ALA A 76 -0.75 20.57 -5.83
N TYR A 77 -0.93 19.28 -6.12
CA TYR A 77 -2.21 18.60 -5.97
C TYR A 77 -2.63 18.48 -4.50
N GLU A 78 -1.73 18.08 -3.61
CA GLU A 78 -2.00 17.96 -2.17
C GLU A 78 -2.32 19.33 -1.56
N ALA A 79 -1.57 20.37 -1.91
CA ALA A 79 -1.86 21.74 -1.46
C ALA A 79 -3.26 22.20 -1.90
N LYS A 80 -3.62 21.94 -3.17
CA LYS A 80 -4.91 22.37 -3.73
C LYS A 80 -6.10 21.61 -3.17
N THR A 81 -5.98 20.27 -3.02
CA THR A 81 -7.12 19.38 -2.73
C THR A 81 -7.28 19.09 -1.24
N ARG A 82 -6.17 18.99 -0.51
CA ARG A 82 -6.16 18.58 0.90
C ARG A 82 -5.63 19.66 1.82
N ARG A 83 -5.12 20.78 1.29
CA ARG A 83 -4.50 21.89 2.05
C ARG A 83 -3.26 21.39 2.84
N LEU A 84 -2.52 20.43 2.28
CA LEU A 84 -1.27 19.93 2.81
C LEU A 84 -0.14 20.57 2.03
N ASP A 85 0.70 21.34 2.72
CA ASP A 85 1.79 22.11 2.11
C ASP A 85 3.09 21.32 2.14
N TYR A 86 3.22 20.38 1.21
CA TYR A 86 4.44 19.60 1.01
C TYR A 86 5.33 20.23 -0.05
N THR A 87 6.62 20.19 0.20
CA THR A 87 7.62 20.45 -0.86
C THR A 87 7.81 19.20 -1.73
N PRO A 88 8.28 19.33 -2.97
CA PRO A 88 8.59 18.15 -3.80
C PRO A 88 9.62 17.19 -3.18
N ASP A 89 10.48 17.68 -2.27
CA ASP A 89 11.50 16.87 -1.62
C ASP A 89 10.97 16.02 -0.45
N GLU A 90 9.76 16.31 0.01
CA GLU A 90 9.05 15.52 1.00
C GLU A 90 8.16 14.43 0.37
N ILE A 91 8.22 14.25 -0.95
CA ILE A 91 7.43 13.27 -1.69
C ILE A 91 8.33 12.19 -2.29
N ILE A 92 7.96 10.95 -2.04
CA ILE A 92 8.58 9.76 -2.65
C ILE A 92 7.52 9.01 -3.44
N VAL A 93 7.85 8.66 -4.68
CA VAL A 93 7.00 7.85 -5.56
C VAL A 93 7.45 6.40 -5.49
N THR A 94 6.52 5.51 -5.20
CA THR A 94 6.76 4.07 -5.03
C THR A 94 5.98 3.24 -6.04
N ALA A 95 6.34 1.96 -6.19
CA ALA A 95 5.58 1.00 -6.99
C ALA A 95 4.31 0.56 -6.24
N GLY A 96 3.38 1.50 -6.06
CA GLY A 96 2.12 1.30 -5.34
C GLY A 96 2.23 1.57 -3.84
N ALA A 97 1.06 1.63 -3.19
CA ALA A 97 0.94 1.89 -1.75
C ALA A 97 1.58 0.80 -0.88
N THR A 98 1.68 -0.43 -1.36
CA THR A 98 2.32 -1.54 -0.64
C THR A 98 3.79 -1.24 -0.34
N GLU A 99 4.53 -0.78 -1.34
CA GLU A 99 5.93 -0.39 -1.16
C GLU A 99 6.04 0.85 -0.25
N ALA A 100 5.15 1.82 -0.41
CA ALA A 100 5.13 3.01 0.44
C ALA A 100 4.95 2.63 1.93
N ILE A 101 3.98 1.77 2.26
CA ILE A 101 3.72 1.29 3.61
C ILE A 101 4.94 0.52 4.14
N TYR A 102 5.53 -0.35 3.32
CA TYR A 102 6.71 -1.11 3.70
C TYR A 102 7.88 -0.18 4.04
N CYS A 103 8.22 0.75 3.14
CA CYS A 103 9.31 1.69 3.35
C CYS A 103 9.07 2.61 4.55
N ALA A 104 7.85 3.12 4.71
CA ALA A 104 7.51 4.01 5.82
C ALA A 104 7.64 3.30 7.18
N LEU A 105 7.02 2.12 7.33
CA LEU A 105 7.05 1.39 8.59
C LEU A 105 8.46 0.86 8.91
N THR A 106 9.16 0.27 7.94
CA THR A 106 10.53 -0.22 8.19
C THR A 106 11.54 0.90 8.41
N GLY A 107 11.26 2.11 7.93
CA GLY A 107 12.11 3.28 8.14
C GLY A 107 11.98 3.92 9.53
N VAL A 108 10.88 3.67 10.25
CA VAL A 108 10.62 4.29 11.57
C VAL A 108 10.56 3.30 12.73
N LEU A 109 10.36 2.00 12.46
CA LEU A 109 10.20 0.99 13.50
C LEU A 109 11.53 0.30 13.84
N ASN A 110 11.75 0.10 15.14
CA ASN A 110 12.77 -0.78 15.67
C ASN A 110 12.15 -2.11 16.12
N PRO A 111 12.93 -3.19 16.22
CA PRO A 111 12.45 -4.43 16.82
C PRO A 111 11.91 -4.20 18.25
N GLY A 112 10.67 -4.67 18.47
CA GLY A 112 9.97 -4.53 19.75
C GLY A 112 9.09 -3.28 19.87
N ASP A 113 9.14 -2.34 18.93
CA ASP A 113 8.20 -1.21 18.90
C ASP A 113 6.76 -1.70 18.70
N GLU A 114 5.81 -1.00 19.28
CA GLU A 114 4.38 -1.33 19.13
C GLU A 114 3.71 -0.47 18.06
N VAL A 115 2.91 -1.13 17.22
CA VAL A 115 2.11 -0.47 16.19
C VAL A 115 0.63 -0.72 16.45
N VAL A 116 -0.13 0.33 16.75
CA VAL A 116 -1.57 0.23 16.93
C VAL A 116 -2.26 0.14 15.58
N ILE A 117 -3.02 -0.94 15.37
CA ILE A 117 -3.75 -1.23 14.14
C ILE A 117 -5.25 -1.26 14.46
N PRO A 118 -6.01 -0.21 14.08
CA PRO A 118 -7.47 -0.24 14.18
C PRO A 118 -8.04 -1.35 13.30
N THR A 119 -8.85 -2.24 13.86
CA THR A 119 -9.43 -3.39 13.14
C THR A 119 -10.95 -3.22 12.98
N PRO A 120 -11.52 -3.73 11.85
CA PRO A 120 -10.90 -4.46 10.74
C PRO A 120 -9.99 -3.58 9.89
N ALA A 121 -8.85 -4.14 9.44
CA ALA A 121 -7.84 -3.42 8.68
C ALA A 121 -7.27 -4.27 7.52
N PHE A 122 -6.60 -3.61 6.59
CA PHE A 122 -5.86 -4.31 5.56
C PHE A 122 -4.68 -5.07 6.16
N GLY A 123 -4.59 -6.38 5.91
CA GLY A 123 -3.61 -7.27 6.53
C GLY A 123 -2.13 -6.93 6.27
N LEU A 124 -1.85 -6.03 5.32
CA LEU A 124 -0.50 -5.57 5.04
C LEU A 124 0.14 -4.85 6.24
N TYR A 125 -0.64 -4.08 6.99
CA TYR A 125 -0.13 -3.35 8.17
C TYR A 125 0.47 -4.31 9.20
N GLU A 126 -0.25 -5.38 9.53
CA GLU A 126 0.26 -6.44 10.41
C GLU A 126 1.51 -7.10 9.83
N THR A 127 1.45 -7.47 8.55
CA THR A 127 2.55 -8.16 7.87
C THR A 127 3.83 -7.34 7.92
N VAL A 128 3.77 -6.06 7.59
CA VAL A 128 4.96 -5.18 7.59
C VAL A 128 5.45 -4.92 9.01
N THR A 129 4.53 -4.70 9.97
CA THR A 129 4.89 -4.55 11.39
C THR A 129 5.72 -5.75 11.87
N ARG A 130 5.26 -6.96 11.62
CA ARG A 130 5.98 -8.19 12.00
C ARG A 130 7.31 -8.35 11.27
N LEU A 131 7.37 -8.00 9.97
CA LEU A 131 8.61 -8.02 9.19
C LEU A 131 9.67 -7.05 9.73
N ALA A 132 9.25 -5.90 10.23
CA ALA A 132 10.12 -4.95 10.91
C ALA A 132 10.59 -5.42 12.31
N GLY A 133 10.09 -6.57 12.79
CA GLY A 133 10.37 -7.07 14.15
C GLY A 133 9.55 -6.35 15.23
N ALA A 134 8.59 -5.53 14.83
CA ALA A 134 7.70 -4.79 15.72
C ALA A 134 6.45 -5.63 16.10
N VAL A 135 5.69 -5.17 17.07
CA VAL A 135 4.55 -5.87 17.67
C VAL A 135 3.25 -5.18 17.24
N PRO A 136 2.34 -5.86 16.52
CA PRO A 136 1.03 -5.31 16.22
C PRO A 136 0.13 -5.34 17.47
N VAL A 137 -0.46 -4.19 17.80
CA VAL A 137 -1.45 -4.01 18.87
C VAL A 137 -2.79 -3.70 18.21
N TYR A 138 -3.77 -4.58 18.36
CA TYR A 138 -5.06 -4.42 17.69
C TYR A 138 -6.04 -3.61 18.53
N LEU A 139 -6.68 -2.64 17.89
CA LEU A 139 -7.77 -1.86 18.45
C LEU A 139 -9.07 -2.23 17.72
N ASP A 140 -9.99 -2.92 18.42
CA ASP A 140 -11.29 -3.27 17.85
C ASP A 140 -12.19 -2.04 17.76
N THR A 141 -12.39 -1.53 16.55
CA THR A 141 -13.24 -0.37 16.27
C THR A 141 -14.67 -0.76 15.84
N ALA A 142 -14.97 -2.03 15.67
CA ALA A 142 -16.31 -2.47 15.26
C ALA A 142 -17.39 -2.06 16.27
N ARG A 143 -17.04 -2.06 17.56
CA ARG A 143 -17.95 -1.70 18.65
C ARG A 143 -18.23 -0.20 18.76
N THR A 144 -17.39 0.63 18.17
CA THR A 144 -17.49 2.11 18.21
C THR A 144 -17.94 2.69 16.86
N GLY A 145 -18.55 1.86 15.98
CA GLY A 145 -18.96 2.29 14.65
C GLY A 145 -17.78 2.68 13.76
N PHE A 146 -16.64 2.02 13.93
CA PHE A 146 -15.38 2.26 13.22
C PHE A 146 -14.75 3.64 13.52
N GLN A 147 -15.06 4.21 14.68
CA GLN A 147 -14.45 5.44 15.15
C GLN A 147 -13.34 5.15 16.16
N LEU A 148 -12.26 5.95 16.10
CA LEU A 148 -11.25 5.94 17.14
C LEU A 148 -11.78 6.73 18.35
N THR A 149 -11.83 6.07 19.50
CA THR A 149 -12.26 6.68 20.78
C THR A 149 -11.15 6.54 21.80
N TYR A 150 -11.23 7.35 22.87
CA TYR A 150 -10.30 7.28 24.00
C TYR A 150 -10.72 6.25 25.07
N GLU A 151 -11.84 5.55 24.85
CA GLU A 151 -12.38 4.55 25.78
C GLU A 151 -12.03 3.14 25.33
#